data_61eebf7e30395caec3646eea57b76276
#
_entry.id   61eebf7e30395caec3646eea57b76276
#
_cell.length_a   1.000
_cell.length_b   1.000
_cell.length_c   1.000
_cell.angle_alpha   90.00
_cell.angle_beta   90.00
_cell.angle_gamma   90.00
#
_symmetry.space_group_name_H-M   'P 1'
#
loop_
_entity.id
_entity.type
_entity.pdbx_description
1 polymer ?
#
loop_
_entity_poly.entity_id
_entity_poly.type
_entity_poly.pdbx_seq_one_letter_code
_entity_poly.pdbx_strand_id
1 'polypeptide(L)'
;MYRDADGNLYVPDCPELKGPIFGPQMLAMIGWLKSVGHCSYSTIETWVEDVLQVPVSRGYLAKLCTGTISASLQEAYQELSETIPTQQQLGSDETSIKDDGKKHWIWCITAASFTVFHIATTRSREVLEKLVGKEFEGYLNFDYFSANCSFAWNYWIKAQYCWAHLIRDIRFLAEKYPDKKTKVWAEQLLGRSRKLFSAWHRRDEMSEEGFHRSMTTHRDRFLELIRNPPSAKEATKLAARFAIIDYVVSDSEKVEKYDLSDDYFRFMFAKEVEPTNNHSEQQIRHCVIDRRITQGTRGEAGQRYHERMWTMIATCKKQNRSVFSFLQESITAKLAGQPAPSL
;
A
#
# COMPACT_ATOMS: atom_id res chain seq x y z
N MET A 1 -24.35 37.50 -2.51
CA MET A 1 -24.08 38.61 -1.57
C MET A 1 -24.16 39.93 -2.34
N TYR A 2 -24.98 40.85 -1.88
CA TYR A 2 -25.13 42.18 -2.49
C TYR A 2 -24.88 43.22 -1.39
N ARG A 3 -24.14 44.25 -1.70
CA ARG A 3 -23.96 45.41 -0.83
C ARG A 3 -24.73 46.59 -1.42
N ASP A 4 -25.55 47.26 -0.62
CA ASP A 4 -26.19 48.48 -1.04
C ASP A 4 -25.23 49.70 -1.02
N ALA A 5 -25.71 50.84 -1.45
CA ALA A 5 -24.94 52.07 -1.49
C ALA A 5 -24.47 52.54 -0.10
N ASP A 6 -25.11 52.12 0.96
CA ASP A 6 -24.81 52.44 2.35
C ASP A 6 -23.86 51.41 3.00
N GLY A 7 -23.41 50.38 2.26
CA GLY A 7 -22.49 49.36 2.69
C GLY A 7 -23.11 48.18 3.44
N ASN A 8 -24.44 48.12 3.55
CA ASN A 8 -25.11 46.99 4.17
C ASN A 8 -25.03 45.75 3.31
N LEU A 9 -24.73 44.61 3.95
CA LEU A 9 -24.58 43.32 3.27
C LEU A 9 -25.93 42.57 3.27
N TYR A 10 -26.49 42.39 2.09
CA TYR A 10 -27.67 41.54 1.91
C TYR A 10 -27.21 40.13 1.47
N VAL A 11 -27.52 39.16 2.31
CA VAL A 11 -27.37 37.74 1.98
C VAL A 11 -28.77 37.22 1.76
N PRO A 12 -29.15 36.77 0.56
CA PRO A 12 -30.42 36.12 0.35
C PRO A 12 -30.59 34.97 1.35
N ASP A 13 -31.75 34.86 1.94
CA ASP A 13 -32.10 33.70 2.77
C ASP A 13 -32.34 32.49 1.83
N CYS A 14 -31.26 31.85 1.41
CA CYS A 14 -31.29 30.63 0.63
C CYS A 14 -31.09 29.46 1.58
N PRO A 15 -32.17 28.75 1.98
CA PRO A 15 -32.04 27.55 2.82
C PRO A 15 -31.12 26.48 2.23
N GLU A 16 -30.98 26.47 0.91
CA GLU A 16 -30.13 25.60 0.13
C GLU A 16 -28.61 25.91 0.30
N LEU A 17 -28.26 27.09 0.79
CA LEU A 17 -26.88 27.53 1.04
C LEU A 17 -26.37 27.27 2.47
N LYS A 18 -27.08 26.50 3.27
CA LYS A 18 -26.58 25.99 4.57
C LYS A 18 -25.58 24.87 4.34
N GLY A 19 -24.44 25.20 3.74
CA GLY A 19 -23.37 24.25 3.40
C GLY A 19 -22.15 24.95 2.87
N PRO A 20 -21.20 24.21 2.29
CA PRO A 20 -20.06 24.81 1.60
C PRO A 20 -20.58 25.64 0.42
N ILE A 21 -19.87 26.76 0.15
CA ILE A 21 -20.18 27.68 -0.96
C ILE A 21 -20.22 26.95 -2.31
N PHE A 22 -19.47 25.86 -2.46
CA PHE A 22 -19.40 25.05 -3.66
C PHE A 22 -20.32 23.82 -3.56
N GLY A 23 -21.06 23.56 -4.63
CA GLY A 23 -21.85 22.33 -4.79
C GLY A 23 -21.00 21.07 -4.96
N PRO A 24 -21.62 19.87 -4.95
CA PRO A 24 -20.93 18.58 -4.98
C PRO A 24 -19.94 18.41 -6.13
N GLN A 25 -20.31 18.86 -7.32
CA GLN A 25 -19.46 18.76 -8.51
C GLN A 25 -18.17 19.58 -8.38
N MET A 26 -18.27 20.80 -7.87
CA MET A 26 -17.08 21.65 -7.66
C MET A 26 -16.21 21.14 -6.52
N LEU A 27 -16.79 20.63 -5.45
CA LEU A 27 -16.04 19.97 -4.38
C LEU A 27 -15.31 18.73 -4.89
N ALA A 28 -15.97 17.92 -5.74
CA ALA A 28 -15.33 16.78 -6.39
C ALA A 28 -14.17 17.20 -7.31
N MET A 29 -14.33 18.30 -8.05
CA MET A 29 -13.28 18.86 -8.90
C MET A 29 -12.08 19.32 -8.06
N ILE A 30 -12.28 20.02 -6.96
CA ILE A 30 -11.23 20.45 -6.04
C ILE A 30 -10.48 19.24 -5.48
N GLY A 31 -11.21 18.23 -4.97
CA GLY A 31 -10.62 16.98 -4.45
C GLY A 31 -9.84 16.22 -5.50
N TRP A 32 -10.37 16.14 -6.71
CA TRP A 32 -9.73 15.49 -7.85
C TRP A 32 -8.44 16.20 -8.28
N LEU A 33 -8.49 17.53 -8.47
CA LEU A 33 -7.31 18.35 -8.80
C LEU A 33 -6.24 18.21 -7.71
N LYS A 34 -6.64 18.23 -6.43
CA LYS A 34 -5.71 18.11 -5.31
C LYS A 34 -5.01 16.76 -5.28
N SER A 35 -5.73 15.65 -5.48
CA SER A 35 -5.21 14.32 -5.19
C SER A 35 -4.89 13.51 -6.46
N VAL A 36 -5.73 13.54 -7.51
CA VAL A 36 -5.44 12.86 -8.78
C VAL A 36 -4.55 13.74 -9.66
N GLY A 37 -4.85 15.03 -9.73
CA GLY A 37 -4.08 16.01 -10.49
C GLY A 37 -2.78 16.45 -9.80
N HIS A 38 -2.56 16.04 -8.54
CA HIS A 38 -1.39 16.44 -7.74
C HIS A 38 -1.17 17.96 -7.68
N CYS A 39 -2.24 18.76 -7.76
CA CYS A 39 -2.13 20.21 -7.71
C CYS A 39 -1.84 20.72 -6.29
N SER A 40 -1.03 21.78 -6.17
CA SER A 40 -0.91 22.51 -4.93
C SER A 40 -2.18 23.30 -4.64
N TYR A 41 -2.45 23.67 -3.39
CA TYR A 41 -3.57 24.58 -3.10
C TYR A 41 -3.42 25.93 -3.80
N SER A 42 -2.19 26.43 -4.01
CA SER A 42 -1.94 27.64 -4.78
C SER A 42 -2.35 27.49 -6.26
N THR A 43 -2.03 26.33 -6.86
CA THR A 43 -2.44 26.03 -8.25
C THR A 43 -3.96 25.97 -8.39
N ILE A 44 -4.63 25.34 -7.40
CA ILE A 44 -6.10 25.24 -7.40
C ILE A 44 -6.73 26.62 -7.18
N GLU A 45 -6.20 27.45 -6.27
CA GLU A 45 -6.61 28.84 -6.04
C GLU A 45 -6.56 29.62 -7.35
N THR A 46 -5.40 29.65 -8.02
CA THR A 46 -5.24 30.32 -9.32
C THR A 46 -6.22 29.78 -10.36
N TRP A 47 -6.40 28.46 -10.46
CA TRP A 47 -7.34 27.88 -11.41
C TRP A 47 -8.80 28.31 -11.14
N VAL A 48 -9.22 28.34 -9.86
CA VAL A 48 -10.57 28.77 -9.50
C VAL A 48 -10.77 30.26 -9.80
N GLU A 49 -9.79 31.09 -9.52
CA GLU A 49 -9.85 32.53 -9.76
C GLU A 49 -9.82 32.86 -11.26
N ASP A 50 -8.87 32.30 -12.00
CA ASP A 50 -8.68 32.60 -13.43
C ASP A 50 -9.80 32.04 -14.34
N VAL A 51 -10.21 30.80 -14.06
CA VAL A 51 -11.15 30.08 -14.95
C VAL A 51 -12.59 30.33 -14.53
N LEU A 52 -12.89 30.34 -13.23
CA LEU A 52 -14.25 30.47 -12.73
C LEU A 52 -14.58 31.90 -12.25
N GLN A 53 -13.60 32.77 -12.18
CA GLN A 53 -13.73 34.16 -11.68
C GLN A 53 -14.30 34.23 -10.27
N VAL A 54 -13.97 33.23 -9.43
CA VAL A 54 -14.44 33.13 -8.03
C VAL A 54 -13.25 33.26 -7.10
N PRO A 55 -13.17 34.32 -6.28
CA PRO A 55 -12.10 34.47 -5.32
C PRO A 55 -12.19 33.39 -4.22
N VAL A 56 -11.11 32.66 -3.99
CA VAL A 56 -11.04 31.61 -2.98
C VAL A 56 -9.66 31.60 -2.31
N SER A 57 -9.62 31.43 -0.99
CA SER A 57 -8.32 31.33 -0.30
C SER A 57 -7.84 29.89 -0.20
N ARG A 58 -6.52 29.71 -0.17
CA ARG A 58 -5.87 28.40 0.07
C ARG A 58 -6.33 27.75 1.38
N GLY A 59 -6.52 28.56 2.43
CA GLY A 59 -7.03 28.08 3.71
C GLY A 59 -8.44 27.49 3.61
N TYR A 60 -9.32 28.12 2.81
CA TYR A 60 -10.65 27.60 2.57
C TYR A 60 -10.62 26.31 1.75
N LEU A 61 -9.81 26.24 0.69
CA LEU A 61 -9.61 25.00 -0.09
C LEU A 61 -9.10 23.86 0.79
N ALA A 62 -8.13 24.13 1.68
CA ALA A 62 -7.65 23.13 2.63
C ALA A 62 -8.75 22.67 3.58
N LYS A 63 -9.59 23.58 4.11
CA LYS A 63 -10.74 23.27 4.96
C LYS A 63 -11.78 22.41 4.24
N LEU A 64 -12.05 22.68 2.96
CA LEU A 64 -12.95 21.85 2.16
C LEU A 64 -12.42 20.42 2.00
N CYS A 65 -11.13 20.29 1.67
CA CYS A 65 -10.46 18.99 1.51
C CYS A 65 -10.47 18.17 2.80
N THR A 66 -9.99 18.75 3.90
CA THR A 66 -9.85 18.05 5.20
C THR A 66 -11.16 17.90 5.95
N GLY A 67 -12.16 18.73 5.65
CA GLY A 67 -13.52 18.68 6.21
C GLY A 67 -14.50 17.89 5.32
N THR A 68 -15.28 18.59 4.50
CA THR A 68 -16.41 18.02 3.75
C THR A 68 -16.01 16.85 2.85
N ILE A 69 -14.94 17.02 2.04
CA ILE A 69 -14.48 15.98 1.10
C ILE A 69 -13.97 14.75 1.87
N SER A 70 -13.12 14.95 2.88
CA SER A 70 -12.65 13.84 3.71
C SER A 70 -13.79 13.11 4.42
N ALA A 71 -14.77 13.85 4.97
CA ALA A 71 -15.90 13.28 5.68
C ALA A 71 -16.83 12.47 4.77
N SER A 72 -16.95 12.83 3.48
CA SER A 72 -17.78 12.08 2.52
C SER A 72 -17.20 10.69 2.17
N LEU A 73 -15.91 10.46 2.39
CA LEU A 73 -15.22 9.20 2.10
C LEU A 73 -15.03 8.32 3.34
N GLN A 74 -15.45 8.77 4.52
CA GLN A 74 -15.17 8.09 5.78
C GLN A 74 -15.78 6.68 5.84
N GLU A 75 -17.05 6.55 5.48
CA GLU A 75 -17.78 5.27 5.55
C GLU A 75 -17.16 4.24 4.60
N ALA A 76 -16.91 4.61 3.34
CA ALA A 76 -16.27 3.73 2.37
C ALA A 76 -14.84 3.33 2.80
N TYR A 77 -14.06 4.24 3.38
CA TYR A 77 -12.76 3.94 3.94
C TYR A 77 -12.84 2.94 5.10
N GLN A 78 -13.81 3.11 5.98
CA GLN A 78 -14.00 2.23 7.13
C GLN A 78 -14.44 0.83 6.69
N GLU A 79 -15.41 0.73 5.77
CA GLU A 79 -15.86 -0.53 5.18
C GLU A 79 -14.68 -1.34 4.61
N LEU A 80 -13.84 -0.70 3.79
CA LEU A 80 -12.67 -1.35 3.23
C LEU A 80 -11.65 -1.77 4.30
N SER A 81 -11.44 -0.93 5.31
CA SER A 81 -10.52 -1.23 6.42
C SER A 81 -10.96 -2.44 7.22
N GLU A 82 -12.27 -2.56 7.49
CA GLU A 82 -12.87 -3.69 8.20
C GLU A 82 -12.85 -4.99 7.37
N THR A 83 -12.79 -4.86 6.04
CA THR A 83 -12.74 -6.00 5.11
C THR A 83 -11.31 -6.59 4.96
N ILE A 84 -10.26 -5.88 5.37
CA ILE A 84 -8.86 -6.35 5.26
C ILE A 84 -8.67 -7.75 5.88
N PRO A 85 -9.07 -8.03 7.14
CA PRO A 85 -8.79 -9.32 7.77
C PRO A 85 -9.48 -10.51 7.11
N THR A 86 -10.48 -10.31 6.29
CA THR A 86 -11.28 -11.36 5.63
C THR A 86 -10.72 -11.78 4.27
N GLN A 87 -9.66 -11.12 3.80
CA GLN A 87 -9.10 -11.37 2.47
C GLN A 87 -8.27 -12.65 2.44
N GLN A 88 -8.29 -13.35 1.31
CA GLN A 88 -7.46 -14.54 1.10
C GLN A 88 -5.99 -14.18 0.83
N GLN A 89 -5.75 -13.02 0.22
CA GLN A 89 -4.43 -12.53 -0.08
C GLN A 89 -4.36 -11.01 0.10
N LEU A 90 -3.27 -10.59 0.74
CA LEU A 90 -2.91 -9.18 0.90
C LEU A 90 -1.46 -8.94 0.45
N GLY A 91 -1.20 -7.73 -0.01
CA GLY A 91 0.15 -7.19 -0.11
C GLY A 91 0.31 -6.04 0.87
N SER A 92 1.49 -5.88 1.44
CA SER A 92 1.83 -4.75 2.31
C SER A 92 3.13 -4.10 1.89
N ASP A 93 3.13 -2.77 1.87
CA ASP A 93 4.33 -1.95 1.66
C ASP A 93 4.22 -0.66 2.46
N GLU A 94 5.33 0.01 2.76
CA GLU A 94 5.31 1.24 3.51
C GLU A 94 6.37 2.24 3.04
N THR A 95 6.07 3.53 3.20
CA THR A 95 6.99 4.62 2.89
C THR A 95 6.89 5.74 3.90
N SER A 96 7.97 6.52 4.05
CA SER A 96 7.95 7.64 5.00
C SER A 96 7.18 8.84 4.47
N ILE A 97 6.56 9.58 5.38
CA ILE A 97 5.96 10.90 5.15
C ILE A 97 6.32 11.82 6.34
N LYS A 98 6.19 13.12 6.17
CA LYS A 98 6.27 14.08 7.29
C LYS A 98 4.86 14.53 7.68
N ASP A 99 4.61 14.66 8.98
CA ASP A 99 3.45 15.34 9.53
C ASP A 99 3.92 16.41 10.52
N ASP A 100 3.61 17.68 10.25
CA ASP A 100 4.16 18.82 10.97
C ASP A 100 5.69 18.74 11.16
N GLY A 101 6.41 18.31 10.12
CA GLY A 101 7.86 18.15 10.12
C GLY A 101 8.36 16.86 10.78
N LYS A 102 7.54 16.15 11.54
CA LYS A 102 7.88 14.89 12.20
C LYS A 102 7.71 13.71 11.24
N LYS A 103 8.57 12.70 11.39
CA LYS A 103 8.53 11.50 10.55
C LYS A 103 7.37 10.59 10.93
N HIS A 104 6.54 10.26 9.94
CA HIS A 104 5.47 9.26 9.98
C HIS A 104 5.66 8.27 8.85
N TRP A 105 4.79 7.25 8.79
CA TRP A 105 4.83 6.20 7.79
C TRP A 105 3.47 5.99 7.15
N ILE A 106 3.45 5.96 5.81
CA ILE A 106 2.29 5.54 5.03
C ILE A 106 2.39 4.03 4.89
N TRP A 107 1.42 3.32 5.39
CA TRP A 107 1.21 1.90 5.17
C TRP A 107 0.21 1.70 4.05
N CYS A 108 0.50 0.78 3.16
CA CYS A 108 -0.34 0.40 2.03
C CYS A 108 -0.71 -1.07 2.17
N ILE A 109 -1.97 -1.37 2.40
CA ILE A 109 -2.48 -2.73 2.40
C ILE A 109 -3.31 -2.93 1.14
N THR A 110 -2.91 -3.89 0.33
CA THR A 110 -3.46 -4.12 -1.00
C THR A 110 -4.12 -5.50 -1.09
N ALA A 111 -5.39 -5.53 -1.43
CA ALA A 111 -6.15 -6.74 -1.79
C ALA A 111 -6.36 -6.83 -3.31
N ALA A 112 -7.04 -7.86 -3.79
CA ALA A 112 -7.34 -8.02 -5.21
C ALA A 112 -8.15 -6.84 -5.78
N SER A 113 -9.22 -6.42 -5.09
CA SER A 113 -10.19 -5.41 -5.56
C SER A 113 -10.02 -4.03 -4.94
N PHE A 114 -9.21 -3.86 -3.89
CA PHE A 114 -9.05 -2.59 -3.19
C PHE A 114 -7.63 -2.38 -2.66
N THR A 115 -7.37 -1.16 -2.20
CA THR A 115 -6.15 -0.79 -1.49
C THR A 115 -6.51 0.19 -0.38
N VAL A 116 -6.01 -0.03 0.82
CA VAL A 116 -6.17 0.86 1.97
C VAL A 116 -4.83 1.49 2.33
N PHE A 117 -4.82 2.80 2.53
CA PHE A 117 -3.67 3.54 3.04
C PHE A 117 -3.93 4.01 4.47
N HIS A 118 -2.92 3.88 5.32
CA HIS A 118 -2.96 4.33 6.70
C HIS A 118 -1.67 5.05 7.07
N ILE A 119 -1.77 6.18 7.77
CA ILE A 119 -0.62 6.96 8.26
C ILE A 119 -0.42 6.68 9.75
N ALA A 120 0.76 6.16 10.08
CA ALA A 120 1.13 5.82 11.46
C ALA A 120 2.40 6.56 11.89
N THR A 121 2.55 6.77 13.18
CA THR A 121 3.75 7.38 13.78
C THR A 121 4.96 6.45 13.75
N THR A 122 4.73 5.13 13.63
CA THR A 122 5.77 4.11 13.71
C THR A 122 5.78 3.21 12.48
N ARG A 123 6.92 2.55 12.27
CA ARG A 123 7.12 1.47 11.30
C ARG A 123 7.25 0.12 12.03
N SER A 124 6.37 -0.12 12.99
CA SER A 124 6.43 -1.30 13.84
C SER A 124 5.33 -2.32 13.47
N ARG A 125 5.48 -3.57 13.96
CA ARG A 125 4.53 -4.65 13.69
C ARG A 125 3.12 -4.35 14.22
N GLU A 126 3.01 -3.54 15.30
CA GLU A 126 1.71 -3.16 15.89
C GLU A 126 0.78 -2.50 14.90
N VAL A 127 1.31 -1.87 13.86
CA VAL A 127 0.50 -1.30 12.77
C VAL A 127 -0.14 -2.41 11.95
N LEU A 128 0.62 -3.46 11.62
CA LEU A 128 0.06 -4.63 10.93
C LEU A 128 -0.94 -5.41 11.81
N GLU A 129 -0.65 -5.53 13.11
CA GLU A 129 -1.58 -6.13 14.07
C GLU A 129 -2.95 -5.42 14.06
N LYS A 130 -2.93 -4.09 13.95
CA LYS A 130 -4.14 -3.27 13.90
C LYS A 130 -4.86 -3.34 12.54
N LEU A 131 -4.12 -3.34 11.43
CA LEU A 131 -4.69 -3.26 10.08
C LEU A 131 -5.09 -4.63 9.53
N VAL A 132 -4.22 -5.62 9.69
CA VAL A 132 -4.41 -6.97 9.14
C VAL A 132 -5.07 -7.90 10.14
N GLY A 133 -4.78 -7.71 11.43
CA GLY A 133 -5.26 -8.60 12.50
C GLY A 133 -4.29 -9.74 12.79
N LYS A 134 -4.27 -10.17 14.07
CA LYS A 134 -3.38 -11.24 14.56
C LYS A 134 -3.81 -12.63 14.09
N GLU A 135 -5.09 -12.78 13.76
CA GLU A 135 -5.74 -14.03 13.35
C GLU A 135 -5.93 -14.12 11.83
N PHE A 136 -5.13 -13.35 11.07
CA PHE A 136 -5.23 -13.36 9.61
C PHE A 136 -4.79 -14.73 9.05
N GLU A 137 -5.69 -15.42 8.37
CA GLU A 137 -5.47 -16.76 7.83
C GLU A 137 -5.01 -16.78 6.36
N GLY A 138 -5.09 -15.65 5.67
CA GLY A 138 -4.72 -15.50 4.27
C GLY A 138 -3.21 -15.45 4.05
N TYR A 139 -2.83 -15.22 2.81
CA TYR A 139 -1.43 -14.99 2.41
C TYR A 139 -1.09 -13.50 2.48
N LEU A 140 0.08 -13.15 3.03
CA LEU A 140 0.56 -11.78 3.11
C LEU A 140 1.89 -11.63 2.37
N ASN A 141 1.89 -10.82 1.30
CA ASN A 141 3.07 -10.53 0.50
C ASN A 141 3.71 -9.20 0.93
N PHE A 142 5.01 -9.21 1.25
CA PHE A 142 5.76 -8.03 1.68
C PHE A 142 7.28 -8.21 1.49
N ASP A 143 8.05 -7.17 1.76
CA ASP A 143 9.50 -7.23 1.76
C ASP A 143 10.06 -7.91 3.03
N TYR A 144 11.33 -8.33 2.98
CA TYR A 144 12.02 -8.93 4.12
C TYR A 144 12.50 -7.83 5.10
N PHE A 145 11.52 -7.12 5.68
CA PHE A 145 11.78 -6.11 6.69
C PHE A 145 11.47 -6.64 8.10
N SER A 146 12.26 -6.25 9.10
CA SER A 146 12.19 -6.82 10.45
C SER A 146 10.81 -6.76 11.12
N ALA A 147 10.04 -5.68 10.92
CA ALA A 147 8.70 -5.57 11.47
C ALA A 147 7.73 -6.54 10.79
N ASN A 148 7.83 -6.69 9.45
CA ASN A 148 7.03 -7.61 8.66
C ASN A 148 7.34 -9.07 9.04
N CYS A 149 8.64 -9.41 9.14
CA CYS A 149 9.09 -10.72 9.62
C CYS A 149 8.59 -10.99 11.04
N SER A 150 8.72 -10.01 11.94
CA SER A 150 8.24 -10.15 13.32
C SER A 150 6.73 -10.37 13.39
N PHE A 151 5.94 -9.68 12.55
CA PHE A 151 4.50 -9.90 12.47
C PHE A 151 4.19 -11.32 11.99
N ALA A 152 4.79 -11.74 10.88
CA ALA A 152 4.56 -13.06 10.33
C ALA A 152 4.91 -14.19 11.31
N TRP A 153 6.06 -14.11 11.97
CA TRP A 153 6.52 -15.14 12.90
C TRP A 153 5.76 -15.19 14.22
N ASN A 154 5.37 -14.02 14.77
CA ASN A 154 4.63 -14.01 16.04
C ASN A 154 3.19 -14.51 15.90
N TYR A 155 2.59 -14.41 14.72
CA TYR A 155 1.17 -14.74 14.49
C TYR A 155 0.98 -15.84 13.44
N TRP A 156 2.06 -16.53 13.03
CA TRP A 156 2.03 -17.63 12.06
C TRP A 156 1.37 -17.27 10.73
N ILE A 157 1.53 -16.02 10.31
CA ILE A 157 0.97 -15.52 9.05
C ILE A 157 1.67 -16.22 7.88
N LYS A 158 0.91 -16.71 6.93
CA LYS A 158 1.43 -17.31 5.69
C LYS A 158 2.10 -16.23 4.83
N ALA A 159 3.38 -15.97 5.09
CA ALA A 159 4.14 -14.94 4.39
C ALA A 159 4.56 -15.38 2.98
N GLN A 160 4.59 -14.44 2.04
CA GLN A 160 5.35 -14.54 0.78
C GLN A 160 6.31 -13.37 0.72
N TYR A 161 7.59 -13.62 0.93
CA TYR A 161 8.60 -12.56 0.80
C TYR A 161 8.87 -12.24 -0.67
N CYS A 162 9.00 -10.94 -0.95
CA CYS A 162 9.16 -10.42 -2.30
C CYS A 162 10.47 -10.87 -2.96
N TRP A 163 10.37 -11.65 -4.03
CA TRP A 163 11.52 -12.08 -4.83
C TRP A 163 12.25 -10.94 -5.53
N ALA A 164 11.58 -9.83 -5.85
CA ALA A 164 12.27 -8.68 -6.46
C ALA A 164 13.32 -8.11 -5.51
N HIS A 165 13.01 -8.03 -4.21
CA HIS A 165 13.94 -7.61 -3.17
C HIS A 165 15.07 -8.62 -2.98
N LEU A 166 14.75 -9.92 -2.92
CA LEU A 166 15.75 -10.97 -2.82
C LEU A 166 16.73 -10.94 -3.99
N ILE A 167 16.22 -10.84 -5.23
CA ILE A 167 17.06 -10.76 -6.44
C ILE A 167 17.93 -9.51 -6.40
N ARG A 168 17.45 -8.38 -5.91
CA ARG A 168 18.25 -7.15 -5.75
C ARG A 168 19.41 -7.36 -4.77
N ASP A 169 19.14 -8.02 -3.64
CA ASP A 169 20.15 -8.33 -2.63
C ASP A 169 21.22 -9.30 -3.20
N ILE A 170 20.79 -10.37 -3.89
CA ILE A 170 21.69 -11.31 -4.56
C ILE A 170 22.52 -10.59 -5.63
N ARG A 171 21.91 -9.70 -6.41
CA ARG A 171 22.61 -8.91 -7.44
C ARG A 171 23.67 -8.00 -6.83
N PHE A 172 23.39 -7.37 -5.70
CA PHE A 172 24.38 -6.58 -4.96
C PHE A 172 25.61 -7.44 -4.60
N LEU A 173 25.42 -8.68 -4.13
CA LEU A 173 26.51 -9.60 -3.83
C LEU A 173 27.30 -10.01 -5.09
N ALA A 174 26.61 -10.23 -6.20
CA ALA A 174 27.25 -10.60 -7.48
C ALA A 174 28.09 -9.46 -8.09
N GLU A 175 27.58 -8.22 -8.03
CA GLU A 175 28.19 -7.09 -8.74
C GLU A 175 29.12 -6.25 -7.87
N LYS A 176 28.75 -6.03 -6.60
CA LYS A 176 29.41 -5.02 -5.73
C LYS A 176 30.24 -5.60 -4.60
N TYR A 177 29.99 -6.84 -4.19
CA TYR A 177 30.72 -7.41 -3.06
C TYR A 177 32.19 -7.69 -3.43
N PRO A 178 33.18 -7.44 -2.54
CA PRO A 178 34.57 -7.54 -2.91
C PRO A 178 35.10 -8.99 -3.06
N ASP A 179 34.53 -9.95 -2.30
CA ASP A 179 35.00 -11.34 -2.27
C ASP A 179 34.57 -12.12 -3.52
N LYS A 180 35.57 -12.72 -4.23
CA LYS A 180 35.33 -13.47 -5.47
C LYS A 180 34.44 -14.70 -5.28
N LYS A 181 34.59 -15.42 -4.15
CA LYS A 181 33.76 -16.62 -3.88
C LYS A 181 32.29 -16.24 -3.71
N THR A 182 32.04 -15.14 -3.01
CA THR A 182 30.68 -14.61 -2.82
C THR A 182 30.07 -14.13 -4.14
N LYS A 183 30.86 -13.50 -5.01
CA LYS A 183 30.38 -13.12 -6.36
C LYS A 183 29.93 -14.32 -7.17
N VAL A 184 30.79 -15.35 -7.29
CA VAL A 184 30.47 -16.58 -8.04
C VAL A 184 29.23 -17.28 -7.48
N TRP A 185 29.12 -17.40 -6.16
CA TRP A 185 27.95 -17.97 -5.51
C TRP A 185 26.67 -17.18 -5.81
N ALA A 186 26.72 -15.86 -5.72
CA ALA A 186 25.60 -14.99 -6.01
C ALA A 186 25.19 -15.01 -7.51
N GLU A 187 26.16 -15.09 -8.44
CA GLU A 187 25.91 -15.28 -9.87
C GLU A 187 25.18 -16.60 -10.15
N GLN A 188 25.58 -17.68 -9.47
CA GLN A 188 24.89 -18.97 -9.56
C GLN A 188 23.44 -18.87 -9.04
N LEU A 189 23.21 -18.20 -7.90
CA LEU A 189 21.85 -17.94 -7.38
C LEU A 189 21.00 -17.15 -8.37
N LEU A 190 21.54 -16.08 -9.00
CA LEU A 190 20.85 -15.35 -10.05
C LEU A 190 20.49 -16.26 -11.24
N GLY A 191 21.40 -17.15 -11.62
CA GLY A 191 21.16 -18.13 -12.68
C GLY A 191 20.01 -19.10 -12.33
N ARG A 192 19.97 -19.57 -11.07
CA ARG A 192 18.85 -20.41 -10.58
C ARG A 192 17.53 -19.66 -10.51
N SER A 193 17.54 -18.43 -10.02
CA SER A 193 16.36 -17.57 -9.98
C SER A 193 15.76 -17.35 -11.37
N ARG A 194 16.58 -17.05 -12.39
CA ARG A 194 16.11 -16.91 -13.78
C ARG A 194 15.42 -18.18 -14.30
N LYS A 195 15.98 -19.36 -14.02
CA LYS A 195 15.39 -20.65 -14.43
C LYS A 195 14.07 -20.91 -13.70
N LEU A 196 14.00 -20.60 -12.41
CA LEU A 196 12.78 -20.70 -11.61
C LEU A 196 11.67 -19.82 -12.21
N PHE A 197 11.95 -18.54 -12.48
CA PHE A 197 10.96 -17.63 -13.06
C PHE A 197 10.61 -17.97 -14.50
N SER A 198 11.55 -18.45 -15.30
CA SER A 198 11.24 -18.96 -16.63
C SER A 198 10.27 -20.15 -16.60
N ALA A 199 10.40 -21.06 -15.62
CA ALA A 199 9.46 -22.14 -15.43
C ALA A 199 8.10 -21.63 -14.92
N TRP A 200 8.09 -20.67 -13.98
CA TRP A 200 6.87 -20.07 -13.44
C TRP A 200 6.05 -19.36 -14.52
N HIS A 201 6.68 -18.58 -15.41
CA HIS A 201 6.00 -17.90 -16.52
C HIS A 201 5.40 -18.83 -17.56
N ARG A 202 5.82 -20.10 -17.59
CA ARG A 202 5.24 -21.13 -18.47
C ARG A 202 4.21 -22.01 -17.77
N ARG A 203 3.64 -21.55 -16.65
CA ARG A 203 2.67 -22.31 -15.86
C ARG A 203 1.51 -22.82 -16.72
N ASP A 204 0.95 -21.94 -17.56
CA ASP A 204 -0.23 -22.25 -18.39
C ASP A 204 0.08 -23.19 -19.57
N GLU A 205 1.36 -23.44 -19.86
CA GLU A 205 1.84 -24.38 -20.89
C GLU A 205 2.02 -25.81 -20.34
N MET A 206 1.83 -26.03 -19.02
CA MET A 206 2.11 -27.29 -18.35
C MET A 206 0.85 -27.83 -17.67
N SER A 207 0.81 -29.17 -17.47
CA SER A 207 -0.12 -29.73 -16.50
C SER A 207 0.24 -29.28 -15.09
N GLU A 208 -0.72 -29.25 -14.18
CA GLU A 208 -0.49 -28.84 -12.79
C GLU A 208 0.58 -29.69 -12.12
N GLU A 209 0.55 -31.02 -12.28
CA GLU A 209 1.59 -31.92 -11.77
C GLU A 209 2.97 -31.66 -12.39
N GLY A 210 3.01 -31.40 -13.70
CA GLY A 210 4.24 -31.05 -14.44
C GLY A 210 4.84 -29.74 -13.92
N PHE A 211 4.00 -28.74 -13.72
CA PHE A 211 4.39 -27.46 -13.14
C PHE A 211 4.95 -27.64 -11.71
N HIS A 212 4.23 -28.31 -10.82
CA HIS A 212 4.70 -28.54 -9.44
C HIS A 212 6.03 -29.28 -9.40
N ARG A 213 6.19 -30.34 -10.21
CA ARG A 213 7.47 -31.08 -10.31
C ARG A 213 8.61 -30.20 -10.80
N SER A 214 8.37 -29.38 -11.81
CA SER A 214 9.35 -28.45 -12.36
C SER A 214 9.75 -27.41 -11.31
N MET A 215 8.79 -26.77 -10.64
CA MET A 215 9.03 -25.76 -9.64
C MET A 215 9.79 -26.32 -8.42
N THR A 216 9.40 -27.50 -7.92
CA THR A 216 10.11 -28.20 -6.84
C THR A 216 11.57 -28.46 -7.22
N THR A 217 11.83 -28.94 -8.44
CA THR A 217 13.20 -29.14 -8.92
C THR A 217 14.01 -27.84 -8.93
N HIS A 218 13.42 -26.71 -9.36
CA HIS A 218 14.10 -25.43 -9.38
C HIS A 218 14.31 -24.86 -7.97
N ARG A 219 13.35 -25.04 -7.06
CA ARG A 219 13.46 -24.72 -5.63
C ARG A 219 14.66 -25.46 -5.01
N ASP A 220 14.68 -26.78 -5.15
CA ASP A 220 15.70 -27.61 -4.53
C ASP A 220 17.13 -27.23 -5.02
N ARG A 221 17.27 -27.00 -6.32
CA ARG A 221 18.54 -26.53 -6.89
C ARG A 221 18.96 -25.13 -6.41
N PHE A 222 18.02 -24.27 -6.09
CA PHE A 222 18.30 -22.97 -5.48
C PHE A 222 18.72 -23.16 -4.02
N LEU A 223 17.98 -23.95 -3.25
CA LEU A 223 18.25 -24.21 -1.84
C LEU A 223 19.56 -24.97 -1.63
N GLU A 224 19.98 -25.81 -2.56
CA GLU A 224 21.30 -26.47 -2.53
C GLU A 224 22.44 -25.44 -2.47
N LEU A 225 22.37 -24.35 -3.25
CA LEU A 225 23.33 -23.26 -3.18
C LEU A 225 23.23 -22.48 -1.87
N ILE A 226 22.01 -22.22 -1.40
CA ILE A 226 21.74 -21.50 -0.15
C ILE A 226 22.32 -22.25 1.06
N ARG A 227 22.26 -23.57 1.09
CA ARG A 227 22.79 -24.40 2.19
C ARG A 227 24.33 -24.40 2.29
N ASN A 228 25.01 -23.98 1.22
CA ASN A 228 26.47 -23.93 1.15
C ASN A 228 26.98 -22.51 0.83
N PRO A 229 26.69 -21.51 1.69
CA PRO A 229 27.11 -20.14 1.45
C PRO A 229 28.61 -19.98 1.69
N PRO A 230 29.27 -19.04 1.01
CA PRO A 230 30.62 -18.60 1.39
C PRO A 230 30.64 -18.05 2.81
N SER A 231 31.80 -18.01 3.46
CA SER A 231 31.97 -17.52 4.85
C SER A 231 31.78 -16.01 5.01
N ALA A 232 31.54 -15.28 3.93
CA ALA A 232 31.30 -13.84 3.97
C ALA A 232 30.00 -13.51 4.73
N LYS A 233 30.07 -12.51 5.61
CA LYS A 233 28.97 -12.12 6.51
C LYS A 233 27.64 -11.87 5.78
N GLU A 234 27.69 -11.21 4.63
CA GLU A 234 26.45 -10.88 3.89
C GLU A 234 25.88 -12.11 3.15
N ALA A 235 26.73 -13.05 2.73
CA ALA A 235 26.28 -14.33 2.15
C ALA A 235 25.60 -15.20 3.22
N THR A 236 26.20 -15.31 4.41
CA THR A 236 25.61 -16.07 5.53
C THR A 236 24.31 -15.45 6.04
N LYS A 237 24.21 -14.12 6.07
CA LYS A 237 22.94 -13.41 6.40
C LYS A 237 21.83 -13.69 5.36
N LEU A 238 22.18 -13.70 4.08
CA LEU A 238 21.21 -14.02 3.04
C LEU A 238 20.76 -15.47 3.15
N ALA A 239 21.68 -16.41 3.36
CA ALA A 239 21.37 -17.82 3.52
C ALA A 239 20.50 -18.09 4.76
N ALA A 240 20.70 -17.36 5.85
CA ALA A 240 19.91 -17.50 7.07
C ALA A 240 18.41 -17.20 6.87
N ARG A 241 18.04 -16.47 5.82
CA ARG A 241 16.60 -16.24 5.49
C ARG A 241 15.86 -17.51 5.03
N PHE A 242 16.61 -18.59 4.78
CA PHE A 242 16.11 -19.88 4.30
C PHE A 242 16.39 -21.00 5.31
N ALA A 243 16.68 -20.66 6.56
CA ALA A 243 17.00 -21.64 7.59
C ALA A 243 15.74 -22.39 8.05
N ILE A 244 15.97 -23.60 8.56
CA ILE A 244 14.98 -24.29 9.37
C ILE A 244 15.20 -23.86 10.81
N ILE A 245 14.13 -23.37 11.46
CA ILE A 245 14.15 -22.93 12.84
C ILE A 245 13.26 -23.83 13.69
N ASP A 246 13.69 -24.05 14.94
CA ASP A 246 12.85 -24.69 15.95
C ASP A 246 11.98 -23.64 16.63
N TYR A 247 10.70 -23.94 16.85
CA TYR A 247 9.80 -23.06 17.57
C TYR A 247 8.94 -23.87 18.57
N VAL A 248 8.55 -23.22 19.64
CA VAL A 248 7.66 -23.82 20.65
C VAL A 248 6.22 -23.46 20.27
N VAL A 249 5.38 -24.50 20.14
CA VAL A 249 3.95 -24.29 19.92
C VAL A 249 3.36 -23.68 21.19
N SER A 250 2.66 -22.55 21.07
CA SER A 250 2.00 -21.90 22.20
C SER A 250 1.09 -22.91 22.92
N ASP A 251 1.15 -22.88 24.26
CA ASP A 251 0.40 -23.76 25.15
C ASP A 251 0.80 -25.26 25.14
N SER A 252 1.90 -25.60 24.46
CA SER A 252 2.48 -26.95 24.53
C SER A 252 4.01 -26.86 24.65
N GLU A 253 4.63 -27.85 25.33
CA GLU A 253 6.11 -27.99 25.34
C GLU A 253 6.65 -28.56 24.00
N LYS A 254 5.78 -28.73 23.02
CA LYS A 254 6.14 -29.34 21.73
C LYS A 254 6.96 -28.37 20.90
N VAL A 255 8.16 -28.80 20.53
CA VAL A 255 9.03 -28.11 19.57
C VAL A 255 8.71 -28.60 18.17
N GLU A 256 8.35 -27.69 17.28
CA GLU A 256 8.15 -27.98 15.88
C GLU A 256 9.21 -27.27 15.03
N LYS A 257 9.39 -27.72 13.80
CA LYS A 257 10.34 -27.11 12.86
C LYS A 257 9.57 -26.30 11.82
N TYR A 258 10.02 -25.07 11.59
CA TYR A 258 9.52 -24.21 10.54
C TYR A 258 10.61 -23.95 9.51
N ASP A 259 10.32 -24.24 8.25
CA ASP A 259 11.22 -23.97 7.12
C ASP A 259 10.94 -22.57 6.58
N LEU A 260 11.81 -21.61 6.93
CA LEU A 260 11.70 -20.21 6.47
C LEU A 260 11.75 -20.10 4.93
N SER A 261 12.24 -21.12 4.23
CA SER A 261 12.25 -21.11 2.78
C SER A 261 10.82 -21.13 2.20
N ASP A 262 9.85 -21.69 2.91
CA ASP A 262 8.46 -21.73 2.44
C ASP A 262 7.91 -20.33 2.20
N ASP A 263 8.32 -19.35 3.00
CA ASP A 263 7.90 -17.95 2.87
C ASP A 263 8.43 -17.27 1.58
N TYR A 264 9.39 -17.87 0.89
CA TYR A 264 9.83 -17.43 -0.43
C TYR A 264 9.21 -18.22 -1.58
N PHE A 265 8.63 -19.39 -1.31
CA PHE A 265 8.20 -20.31 -2.36
C PHE A 265 6.69 -20.63 -2.35
N ARG A 266 5.87 -19.94 -1.54
CA ARG A 266 4.42 -20.18 -1.49
C ARG A 266 3.72 -19.96 -2.83
N PHE A 267 4.17 -18.97 -3.62
CA PHE A 267 3.63 -18.71 -4.96
C PHE A 267 3.69 -19.91 -5.92
N MET A 268 4.50 -20.90 -5.61
CA MET A 268 4.59 -22.14 -6.40
C MET A 268 3.37 -23.04 -6.20
N PHE A 269 2.76 -22.96 -5.02
CA PHE A 269 1.69 -23.86 -4.59
C PHE A 269 0.33 -23.18 -4.49
N ALA A 270 0.30 -21.86 -4.33
CA ALA A 270 -0.91 -21.06 -4.27
C ALA A 270 -0.99 -20.17 -5.53
N LYS A 271 -1.98 -20.43 -6.38
CA LYS A 271 -2.13 -19.78 -7.70
C LYS A 271 -2.36 -18.28 -7.58
N GLU A 272 -3.03 -17.87 -6.52
CA GLU A 272 -3.36 -16.49 -6.20
C GLU A 272 -2.17 -15.69 -5.66
N VAL A 273 -1.10 -16.37 -5.20
CA VAL A 273 0.04 -15.71 -4.58
C VAL A 273 1.09 -15.33 -5.63
N GLU A 274 1.35 -14.03 -5.75
CA GLU A 274 2.40 -13.49 -6.60
C GLU A 274 3.78 -13.60 -5.94
N PRO A 275 4.84 -13.92 -6.71
CA PRO A 275 6.20 -14.03 -6.16
C PRO A 275 6.80 -12.68 -5.74
N THR A 276 6.22 -11.57 -6.19
CA THR A 276 6.73 -10.21 -5.93
C THR A 276 5.67 -9.33 -5.31
N ASN A 277 6.09 -8.32 -4.55
CA ASN A 277 5.20 -7.30 -3.97
C ASN A 277 5.07 -6.06 -4.87
N ASN A 278 5.38 -6.18 -6.15
CA ASN A 278 5.37 -5.06 -7.11
C ASN A 278 4.01 -4.34 -7.15
N HIS A 279 2.94 -5.08 -6.90
CA HIS A 279 1.58 -4.53 -6.90
C HIS A 279 1.41 -3.47 -5.79
N SER A 280 1.83 -3.76 -4.56
CA SER A 280 1.80 -2.79 -3.45
C SER A 280 2.77 -1.63 -3.67
N GLU A 281 3.97 -1.91 -4.19
CA GLU A 281 4.95 -0.88 -4.52
C GLU A 281 4.41 0.12 -5.57
N GLN A 282 3.63 -0.34 -6.54
CA GLN A 282 3.00 0.54 -7.53
C GLN A 282 1.95 1.46 -6.91
N GLN A 283 1.16 0.97 -5.94
CA GLN A 283 0.16 1.79 -5.25
C GLN A 283 0.82 2.91 -4.44
N ILE A 284 1.93 2.64 -3.77
CA ILE A 284 2.66 3.64 -2.99
C ILE A 284 3.24 4.78 -3.83
N ARG A 285 3.54 4.57 -5.11
CA ARG A 285 4.11 5.60 -6.00
C ARG A 285 3.27 6.87 -6.06
N HIS A 286 1.94 6.73 -6.06
CA HIS A 286 1.02 7.86 -6.03
C HIS A 286 1.24 8.75 -4.80
N CYS A 287 1.35 8.12 -3.62
CA CYS A 287 1.61 8.82 -2.36
C CYS A 287 3.00 9.49 -2.35
N VAL A 288 4.00 8.85 -2.99
CA VAL A 288 5.36 9.42 -3.11
C VAL A 288 5.37 10.68 -3.96
N ILE A 289 4.59 10.73 -5.04
CA ILE A 289 4.43 11.94 -5.86
C ILE A 289 3.74 13.04 -5.03
N ASP A 290 2.65 12.70 -4.39
CA ASP A 290 1.84 13.64 -3.59
C ASP A 290 2.65 14.28 -2.46
N ARG A 291 3.42 13.49 -1.70
CA ARG A 291 4.28 14.02 -0.63
C ARG A 291 5.39 14.96 -1.11
N ARG A 292 5.85 14.85 -2.37
CA ARG A 292 6.84 15.77 -2.94
C ARG A 292 6.25 17.15 -3.18
N ILE A 293 4.96 17.22 -3.51
CA ILE A 293 4.23 18.45 -3.78
C ILE A 293 3.72 19.07 -2.48
N THR A 294 3.11 18.25 -1.62
CA THR A 294 2.52 18.71 -0.34
C THR A 294 3.56 18.91 0.77
N GLN A 295 4.74 18.27 0.62
CA GLN A 295 5.79 18.15 1.63
C GLN A 295 5.34 17.46 2.92
N GLY A 296 4.24 16.70 2.84
CA GLY A 296 3.67 15.95 3.94
C GLY A 296 2.27 16.41 4.32
N THR A 297 1.85 16.06 5.53
CA THR A 297 0.56 16.42 6.12
C THR A 297 0.75 17.43 7.27
N ARG A 298 -0.38 18.00 7.72
CA ARG A 298 -0.41 18.90 8.88
C ARG A 298 -1.57 18.50 9.77
N GLY A 299 -1.25 17.75 10.82
CA GLY A 299 -2.16 17.26 11.81
C GLY A 299 -3.12 16.15 11.29
N GLU A 300 -3.90 15.61 12.21
CA GLU A 300 -4.75 14.44 11.97
C GLU A 300 -5.75 14.63 10.83
N ALA A 301 -6.37 15.80 10.70
CA ALA A 301 -7.34 16.06 9.63
C ALA A 301 -6.68 15.94 8.23
N GLY A 302 -5.44 16.39 8.10
CA GLY A 302 -4.66 16.23 6.87
C GLY A 302 -4.29 14.78 6.61
N GLN A 303 -3.91 14.01 7.64
CA GLN A 303 -3.64 12.58 7.51
C GLN A 303 -4.89 11.83 7.03
N ARG A 304 -6.05 12.01 7.71
CA ARG A 304 -7.32 11.36 7.34
C ARG A 304 -7.76 11.68 5.92
N TYR A 305 -7.59 12.94 5.48
CA TYR A 305 -7.87 13.32 4.09
C TYR A 305 -7.04 12.51 3.09
N HIS A 306 -5.74 12.43 3.30
CA HIS A 306 -4.86 11.71 2.39
C HIS A 306 -5.11 10.21 2.40
N GLU A 307 -5.29 9.59 3.56
CA GLU A 307 -5.62 8.16 3.68
C GLU A 307 -6.87 7.81 2.87
N ARG A 308 -7.95 8.57 3.06
CA ARG A 308 -9.24 8.35 2.39
C ARG A 308 -9.16 8.59 0.89
N MET A 309 -8.53 9.69 0.48
CA MET A 309 -8.37 10.01 -0.95
C MET A 309 -7.49 9.00 -1.68
N TRP A 310 -6.34 8.63 -1.12
CA TRP A 310 -5.48 7.62 -1.74
C TRP A 310 -6.16 6.26 -1.82
N THR A 311 -6.87 5.86 -0.77
CA THR A 311 -7.66 4.62 -0.73
C THR A 311 -8.72 4.62 -1.83
N MET A 312 -9.51 5.67 -1.93
CA MET A 312 -10.54 5.82 -2.97
C MET A 312 -9.94 5.78 -4.38
N ILE A 313 -8.86 6.55 -4.63
CA ILE A 313 -8.20 6.61 -5.95
C ILE A 313 -7.68 5.23 -6.36
N ALA A 314 -6.96 4.56 -5.47
CA ALA A 314 -6.37 3.25 -5.76
C ALA A 314 -7.44 2.18 -5.97
N THR A 315 -8.49 2.19 -5.15
CA THR A 315 -9.60 1.23 -5.23
C THR A 315 -10.43 1.44 -6.49
N CYS A 316 -10.82 2.68 -6.81
CA CYS A 316 -11.53 2.98 -8.06
C CYS A 316 -10.74 2.52 -9.29
N LYS A 317 -9.43 2.75 -9.33
CA LYS A 317 -8.56 2.29 -10.43
C LYS A 317 -8.56 0.77 -10.57
N LYS A 318 -8.49 0.03 -9.46
CA LYS A 318 -8.55 -1.44 -9.46
C LYS A 318 -9.90 -1.97 -9.96
N GLN A 319 -10.97 -1.29 -9.59
CA GLN A 319 -12.34 -1.66 -9.96
C GLN A 319 -12.76 -1.10 -11.32
N ASN A 320 -11.86 -0.41 -12.03
CA ASN A 320 -12.17 0.28 -13.29
C ASN A 320 -13.35 1.27 -13.18
N ARG A 321 -13.45 1.96 -12.04
CA ARG A 321 -14.47 2.98 -11.74
C ARG A 321 -13.90 4.38 -11.91
N SER A 322 -14.75 5.33 -12.29
CA SER A 322 -14.39 6.76 -12.34
C SER A 322 -14.18 7.32 -10.95
N VAL A 323 -12.95 7.76 -10.66
CA VAL A 323 -12.59 8.44 -9.41
C VAL A 323 -13.43 9.70 -9.20
N PHE A 324 -13.63 10.48 -10.26
CA PHE A 324 -14.41 11.72 -10.19
C PHE A 324 -15.90 11.46 -9.87
N SER A 325 -16.51 10.50 -10.60
CA SER A 325 -17.93 10.16 -10.39
C SER A 325 -18.18 9.64 -8.97
N PHE A 326 -17.34 8.71 -8.49
CA PHE A 326 -17.44 8.19 -7.14
C PHE A 326 -17.32 9.30 -6.08
N LEU A 327 -16.33 10.20 -6.24
CA LEU A 327 -16.13 11.32 -5.33
C LEU A 327 -17.34 12.26 -5.32
N GLN A 328 -17.90 12.57 -6.49
CA GLN A 328 -19.10 13.40 -6.62
C GLN A 328 -20.32 12.75 -5.95
N GLU A 329 -20.54 11.46 -6.17
CA GLU A 329 -21.63 10.69 -5.54
C GLU A 329 -21.49 10.67 -4.02
N SER A 330 -20.28 10.40 -3.50
CA SER A 330 -20.00 10.41 -2.06
C SER A 330 -20.26 11.76 -1.42
N ILE A 331 -19.84 12.86 -2.07
CA ILE A 331 -20.08 14.22 -1.58
C ILE A 331 -21.57 14.55 -1.63
N THR A 332 -22.27 14.18 -2.71
CA THR A 332 -23.71 14.41 -2.86
C THR A 332 -24.47 13.68 -1.76
N ALA A 333 -24.19 12.42 -1.53
CA ALA A 333 -24.79 11.63 -0.46
C ALA A 333 -24.55 12.28 0.93
N LYS A 334 -23.31 12.68 1.20
CA LYS A 334 -22.95 13.33 2.47
C LYS A 334 -23.70 14.64 2.71
N LEU A 335 -23.84 15.49 1.69
CA LEU A 335 -24.55 16.77 1.79
C LEU A 335 -26.07 16.55 1.92
N ALA A 336 -26.61 15.47 1.37
CA ALA A 336 -28.00 15.09 1.48
C ALA A 336 -28.32 14.29 2.77
N GLY A 337 -27.32 13.99 3.61
CA GLY A 337 -27.51 13.15 4.81
C GLY A 337 -27.84 11.70 4.47
N GLN A 338 -27.44 11.23 3.30
CA GLN A 338 -27.64 9.85 2.82
C GLN A 338 -26.38 9.00 3.07
N PRO A 339 -26.50 7.66 3.13
CA PRO A 339 -25.35 6.76 3.21
C PRO A 339 -24.38 6.97 2.04
N ALA A 340 -23.08 6.85 2.32
CA ALA A 340 -22.07 6.90 1.28
C ALA A 340 -22.21 5.71 0.31
N PRO A 341 -21.86 5.87 -0.99
CA PRO A 341 -21.75 4.74 -1.89
C PRO A 341 -20.60 3.82 -1.45
N SER A 342 -20.77 2.51 -1.63
CA SER A 342 -19.76 1.49 -1.34
C SER A 342 -18.66 1.44 -2.43
N LEU A 343 -17.41 1.14 -2.03
CA LEU A 343 -16.27 0.94 -2.91
C LEU A 343 -16.01 -0.53 -3.21
#